data_0bbdeb181faf240727d6141db8d78ecd
#
_entry.id   0bbdeb181faf240727d6141db8d78ecd
#
_cell.length_a   1.000
_cell.length_b   1.000
_cell.length_c   1.000
_cell.angle_alpha   90.00
_cell.angle_beta   90.00
_cell.angle_gamma   90.00
#
_symmetry.space_group_name_H-M   'P 1'
#
loop_
_entity.id
_entity.type
_entity.pdbx_description
1 polymer ?
#
loop_
_entity_poly.entity_id
_entity_poly.type
_entity_poly.pdbx_seq_one_letter_code
_entity_poly.pdbx_strand_id
1 'polypeptide(L)'
;MNGMRRRRGTAAVAAGAGLTLLLAACSGGGDGGGGDAEETASETDCSAFEEYGDLSGKTVSVYTSIVDPESEEQINSYQPFVDCTGVEIDYEGSREFEAQLPVRLTAGNPPDIAYVPQPGFLKSLVADFPDQVKPAPEPVVENANEFYTEEWVNYGTVDGTLYATPLGSNVKSFVWYSPMAFEDAGYEIPTTWDELMELSQQIVDDGNGIPWCAGIESGDATGWPATDWLEDVVLRTAGPDVYDQWVNHEIPFNDPQIVEALGTVGDILKNDEFVNGGLGNVQSIATAAWNESGNGIPDGTCWMHRAANFYQANWDESLEVAEDGDVYAFYLPGATEDDKPLLGAGEFVTAFSDRPEVVAFQSYLSSPEWANAKAEVTGQGWISANNGLDPELIKSPIDQLAFDLLTDEEYTFRFDGSDLMPGAVGTGSFWTEMTAWVANDKSDEDVLDAIEASWPTS
;
A
#
# COMPACT_ATOMS: atom_id res chain seq x y z
N MET A 1 10.63 49.23 35.11
CA MET A 1 11.95 49.78 35.54
C MET A 1 12.98 48.74 35.18
N ASN A 2 13.83 49.15 34.24
CA ASN A 2 15.20 48.67 33.92
C ASN A 2 15.43 47.16 33.67
N GLY A 3 16.10 46.78 32.63
CA GLY A 3 16.89 47.49 31.61
C GLY A 3 17.51 46.49 30.63
N MET A 4 17.55 46.92 29.41
CA MET A 4 18.29 46.34 28.29
C MET A 4 19.77 46.08 28.56
N ARG A 5 20.34 45.04 27.98
CA ARG A 5 21.67 45.13 27.37
C ARG A 5 21.85 44.21 26.19
N ARG A 6 21.91 44.83 25.02
CA ARG A 6 22.51 44.30 23.75
C ARG A 6 24.03 44.20 23.90
N ARG A 7 24.65 43.17 23.36
CA ARG A 7 26.04 43.26 22.88
C ARG A 7 26.11 42.68 21.47
N ARG A 8 26.52 43.58 20.57
CA ARG A 8 27.04 43.31 19.21
C ARG A 8 28.54 43.01 19.32
N GLY A 9 29.07 42.17 18.42
CA GLY A 9 30.50 41.97 18.17
C GLY A 9 30.65 41.21 16.90
N THR A 10 30.80 41.86 15.89
CA THR A 10 31.79 42.21 14.83
C THR A 10 32.50 41.04 14.16
N ALA A 11 32.39 41.07 12.86
CA ALA A 11 33.06 40.27 11.84
C ALA A 11 34.59 40.39 11.84
N ALA A 12 35.27 39.34 11.40
CA ALA A 12 36.60 39.45 10.81
C ALA A 12 36.71 38.53 9.60
N VAL A 13 36.96 39.19 8.45
CA VAL A 13 37.37 38.64 7.18
C VAL A 13 38.87 38.41 7.24
N ALA A 14 39.37 37.29 6.74
CA ALA A 14 40.76 37.17 6.32
C ALA A 14 40.83 36.32 5.05
N ALA A 15 41.25 36.95 4.00
CA ALA A 15 41.62 36.38 2.71
C ALA A 15 43.14 36.03 2.67
N GLY A 16 43.51 35.07 1.84
CA GLY A 16 44.93 34.81 1.44
C GLY A 16 44.99 33.49 0.72
N ALA A 17 44.94 33.44 -0.59
CA ALA A 17 46.01 33.45 -1.61
C ALA A 17 47.05 32.32 -1.38
N GLY A 18 47.04 31.25 -2.19
CA GLY A 18 47.64 31.19 -3.51
C GLY A 18 48.89 30.30 -3.48
N LEU A 19 49.06 29.57 -4.51
CA LEU A 19 50.34 29.11 -5.14
C LEU A 19 50.50 27.58 -5.27
N THR A 20 50.35 27.15 -6.46
CA THR A 20 51.28 26.76 -7.58
C THR A 20 51.67 25.30 -7.65
N LEU A 21 51.44 24.81 -8.84
CA LEU A 21 51.92 23.60 -9.52
C LEU A 21 53.41 23.32 -9.31
N LEU A 22 53.74 22.04 -9.25
CA LEU A 22 55.00 21.53 -9.81
C LEU A 22 54.78 20.13 -10.39
N LEU A 23 54.89 20.05 -11.69
CA LEU A 23 55.15 18.86 -12.48
C LEU A 23 56.58 18.36 -12.18
N ALA A 24 56.71 17.07 -11.92
CA ALA A 24 57.98 16.37 -12.15
C ALA A 24 57.71 14.99 -12.72
N ALA A 25 57.99 14.84 -13.98
CA ALA A 25 58.17 13.57 -14.65
C ALA A 25 59.54 12.99 -14.28
N CYS A 26 59.65 11.70 -13.94
CA CYS A 26 60.82 10.88 -14.16
C CYS A 26 60.43 9.41 -14.34
N SER A 27 60.85 8.91 -15.45
CA SER A 27 60.83 7.53 -15.95
C SER A 27 61.62 6.55 -15.10
N GLY A 28 61.17 5.28 -15.05
CA GLY A 28 62.02 4.17 -14.61
C GLY A 28 61.18 2.90 -14.46
N GLY A 29 61.33 1.95 -15.38
CA GLY A 29 60.57 0.71 -15.53
C GLY A 29 60.70 -0.27 -14.38
N GLY A 30 59.72 -1.17 -14.30
CA GLY A 30 59.62 -2.31 -13.38
C GLY A 30 58.31 -3.02 -13.55
N ASP A 31 58.35 -4.12 -14.22
CA ASP A 31 57.34 -5.12 -14.49
C ASP A 31 56.58 -5.55 -13.23
N GLY A 32 55.24 -5.64 -13.29
CA GLY A 32 54.42 -6.14 -12.22
C GLY A 32 52.94 -5.91 -12.51
N GLY A 33 52.24 -6.91 -13.06
CA GLY A 33 50.84 -6.87 -13.42
C GLY A 33 49.94 -6.46 -12.25
N GLY A 34 49.27 -5.37 -12.43
CA GLY A 34 48.07 -4.94 -11.67
C GLY A 34 46.97 -4.79 -12.69
N GLY A 35 46.06 -5.70 -12.70
CA GLY A 35 44.85 -5.55 -13.47
C GLY A 35 44.04 -4.38 -12.91
N ASP A 36 43.91 -3.33 -13.69
CA ASP A 36 42.85 -2.35 -13.53
C ASP A 36 41.54 -3.14 -13.71
N ALA A 37 40.83 -3.35 -12.64
CA ALA A 37 39.42 -3.69 -12.73
C ALA A 37 38.75 -2.42 -13.24
N GLU A 38 38.60 -2.27 -14.55
CA GLU A 38 37.52 -1.50 -15.09
C GLU A 38 36.25 -2.15 -14.49
N GLU A 39 35.56 -1.45 -13.59
CA GLU A 39 34.14 -1.65 -13.38
C GLU A 39 33.50 -1.44 -14.77
N THR A 40 33.33 -2.55 -15.48
CA THR A 40 32.40 -2.58 -16.60
C THR A 40 31.03 -2.37 -15.97
N ALA A 41 30.50 -1.15 -16.04
CA ALA A 41 29.09 -0.93 -15.91
C ALA A 41 28.43 -1.98 -16.83
N SER A 42 27.65 -2.87 -16.25
CA SER A 42 26.84 -3.83 -17.01
C SER A 42 25.99 -2.97 -17.95
N GLU A 43 26.24 -3.05 -19.26
CA GLU A 43 25.33 -2.43 -20.23
C GLU A 43 23.97 -3.07 -20.01
N THR A 44 22.96 -2.25 -19.69
CA THR A 44 21.59 -2.70 -19.55
C THR A 44 21.17 -3.38 -20.85
N ASP A 45 20.69 -4.61 -20.79
CA ASP A 45 20.17 -5.32 -21.98
C ASP A 45 18.83 -4.68 -22.39
N CYS A 46 18.85 -3.90 -23.44
CA CYS A 46 17.68 -3.19 -23.96
C CYS A 46 16.85 -4.01 -24.97
N SER A 47 17.15 -5.28 -25.17
CA SER A 47 16.47 -6.09 -26.18
C SER A 47 14.94 -6.21 -25.94
N ALA A 48 14.52 -6.26 -24.68
CA ALA A 48 13.10 -6.28 -24.29
C ALA A 48 12.39 -4.91 -24.46
N PHE A 49 13.16 -3.84 -24.71
CA PHE A 49 12.63 -2.47 -24.82
C PHE A 49 12.67 -1.92 -26.26
N GLU A 50 13.18 -2.70 -27.22
CA GLU A 50 13.31 -2.26 -28.63
C GLU A 50 11.97 -1.84 -29.24
N GLU A 51 10.88 -2.46 -28.85
CA GLU A 51 9.52 -2.17 -29.34
C GLU A 51 9.04 -0.76 -28.95
N TYR A 52 9.50 -0.21 -27.84
CA TYR A 52 9.11 1.13 -27.38
C TYR A 52 9.83 2.26 -28.12
N GLY A 53 10.98 1.96 -28.75
CA GLY A 53 11.75 2.90 -29.53
C GLY A 53 12.44 3.99 -28.70
N ASP A 54 12.94 5.02 -29.40
CA ASP A 54 13.61 6.17 -28.77
C ASP A 54 12.57 7.22 -28.32
N LEU A 55 12.46 7.40 -27.02
CA LEU A 55 11.57 8.36 -26.36
C LEU A 55 12.36 9.54 -25.75
N SER A 56 13.61 9.74 -26.13
CA SER A 56 14.46 10.81 -25.61
C SER A 56 13.81 12.18 -25.73
N GLY A 57 13.82 12.94 -24.63
CA GLY A 57 13.22 14.27 -24.53
C GLY A 57 11.70 14.27 -24.42
N LYS A 58 11.09 13.11 -24.16
CA LYS A 58 9.69 12.98 -23.77
C LYS A 58 9.59 12.84 -22.25
N THR A 59 8.47 13.29 -21.70
CA THR A 59 8.15 13.18 -20.28
C THR A 59 6.77 12.52 -20.11
N VAL A 60 6.66 11.62 -19.16
CA VAL A 60 5.40 11.02 -18.71
C VAL A 60 5.19 11.41 -17.24
N SER A 61 4.08 12.07 -16.94
CA SER A 61 3.71 12.41 -15.57
C SER A 61 2.90 11.29 -14.93
N VAL A 62 3.27 10.91 -13.71
CA VAL A 62 2.59 9.91 -12.87
C VAL A 62 2.05 10.57 -11.62
N TYR A 63 0.80 10.28 -11.26
CA TYR A 63 0.18 10.75 -10.02
C TYR A 63 -0.42 9.57 -9.25
N THR A 64 -0.16 9.48 -7.95
CA THR A 64 -0.53 8.32 -7.13
C THR A 64 -0.65 8.68 -5.65
N SER A 65 -1.27 7.77 -4.86
CA SER A 65 -1.27 7.81 -3.40
C SER A 65 0.02 7.26 -2.77
N ILE A 66 0.88 6.56 -3.53
CA ILE A 66 2.12 5.97 -3.05
C ILE A 66 3.13 7.08 -2.76
N VAL A 67 3.48 7.25 -1.49
CA VAL A 67 4.43 8.27 -0.97
C VAL A 67 5.61 7.57 -0.28
N ASP A 68 6.60 8.35 0.16
CA ASP A 68 7.71 7.80 0.93
C ASP A 68 7.23 7.02 2.18
N PRO A 69 7.86 5.86 2.48
CA PRO A 69 9.09 5.32 1.88
C PRO A 69 8.90 4.49 0.60
N GLU A 70 7.70 4.06 0.26
CA GLU A 70 7.39 3.14 -0.85
C GLU A 70 7.67 3.76 -2.25
N SER A 71 7.60 5.10 -2.36
CA SER A 71 7.79 5.81 -3.63
C SER A 71 9.20 5.69 -4.19
N GLU A 72 10.24 5.55 -3.36
CA GLU A 72 11.63 5.42 -3.83
C GLU A 72 11.81 4.12 -4.62
N GLU A 73 11.34 2.99 -4.10
CA GLU A 73 11.40 1.70 -4.78
C GLU A 73 10.52 1.69 -6.05
N GLN A 74 9.37 2.39 -6.00
CA GLN A 74 8.50 2.53 -7.16
C GLN A 74 9.21 3.27 -8.31
N ILE A 75 9.89 4.38 -8.02
CA ILE A 75 10.66 5.16 -8.99
C ILE A 75 11.86 4.37 -9.52
N ASN A 76 12.58 3.65 -8.64
CA ASN A 76 13.74 2.85 -9.03
C ASN A 76 13.36 1.71 -9.99
N SER A 77 12.14 1.18 -9.92
CA SER A 77 11.66 0.12 -10.83
C SER A 77 11.54 0.57 -12.29
N TYR A 78 11.49 1.88 -12.55
CA TYR A 78 11.41 2.41 -13.90
C TYR A 78 12.77 2.51 -14.60
N GLN A 79 13.87 2.36 -13.85
CA GLN A 79 15.22 2.64 -14.36
C GLN A 79 15.58 1.84 -15.62
N PRO A 80 15.28 0.52 -15.73
CA PRO A 80 15.55 -0.23 -16.96
C PRO A 80 14.85 0.36 -18.18
N PHE A 81 13.61 0.79 -18.06
CA PHE A 81 12.85 1.41 -19.13
C PHE A 81 13.39 2.79 -19.49
N VAL A 82 13.72 3.61 -18.49
CA VAL A 82 14.28 4.95 -18.67
C VAL A 82 15.64 4.88 -19.38
N ASP A 83 16.52 3.99 -18.95
CA ASP A 83 17.85 3.81 -19.54
C ASP A 83 17.78 3.38 -21.00
N CYS A 84 16.83 2.53 -21.35
CA CYS A 84 16.72 1.98 -22.70
C CYS A 84 15.95 2.88 -23.67
N THR A 85 14.96 3.65 -23.19
CA THR A 85 14.11 4.50 -24.06
C THR A 85 14.49 5.97 -24.03
N GLY A 86 15.17 6.44 -22.97
CA GLY A 86 15.53 7.84 -22.77
C GLY A 86 14.36 8.74 -22.35
N VAL A 87 13.20 8.16 -21.95
CA VAL A 87 12.05 8.91 -21.43
C VAL A 87 12.34 9.45 -20.03
N GLU A 88 11.73 10.58 -19.68
CA GLU A 88 11.71 11.11 -18.31
C GLU A 88 10.37 10.79 -17.64
N ILE A 89 10.40 10.26 -16.42
CA ILE A 89 9.19 10.00 -15.63
C ILE A 89 9.10 11.05 -14.52
N ASP A 90 8.05 11.87 -14.55
CA ASP A 90 7.76 12.89 -13.54
C ASP A 90 6.74 12.32 -12.53
N TYR A 91 7.26 11.81 -11.42
CA TYR A 91 6.48 11.11 -10.41
C TYR A 91 6.02 12.06 -9.30
N GLU A 92 4.73 12.03 -8.99
CA GLU A 92 4.12 12.79 -7.90
C GLU A 92 3.27 11.86 -7.01
N GLY A 93 3.73 11.60 -5.77
CA GLY A 93 2.96 10.92 -4.73
C GLY A 93 2.23 11.93 -3.83
N SER A 94 0.99 11.63 -3.41
CA SER A 94 0.22 12.53 -2.56
C SER A 94 -0.79 11.77 -1.70
N ARG A 95 -0.83 12.06 -0.41
CA ARG A 95 -1.89 11.58 0.51
C ARG A 95 -3.27 12.21 0.26
N GLU A 96 -3.36 13.18 -0.65
CA GLU A 96 -4.60 13.83 -1.09
C GLU A 96 -5.03 13.33 -2.49
N PHE A 97 -4.54 12.17 -2.92
CA PHE A 97 -4.69 11.65 -4.27
C PHE A 97 -6.15 11.54 -4.69
N GLU A 98 -7.00 10.87 -3.90
CA GLU A 98 -8.41 10.61 -4.21
C GLU A 98 -9.22 11.90 -4.32
N ALA A 99 -8.96 12.88 -3.47
CA ALA A 99 -9.62 14.17 -3.51
C ALA A 99 -9.11 15.06 -4.66
N GLN A 100 -7.81 15.01 -4.96
CA GLN A 100 -7.19 15.93 -5.90
C GLN A 100 -7.26 15.47 -7.37
N LEU A 101 -7.31 14.17 -7.64
CA LEU A 101 -7.39 13.69 -9.03
C LEU A 101 -8.64 14.20 -9.78
N PRO A 102 -9.87 14.13 -9.24
CA PRO A 102 -11.06 14.70 -9.89
C PRO A 102 -10.99 16.23 -10.08
N VAL A 103 -10.31 16.92 -9.16
CA VAL A 103 -10.10 18.38 -9.27
C VAL A 103 -9.20 18.71 -10.45
N ARG A 104 -8.11 17.95 -10.65
CA ARG A 104 -7.20 18.09 -11.80
C ARG A 104 -7.92 17.80 -13.11
N LEU A 105 -8.73 16.75 -13.16
CA LEU A 105 -9.54 16.39 -14.32
C LEU A 105 -10.54 17.50 -14.66
N THR A 106 -11.25 18.02 -13.65
CA THR A 106 -12.20 19.15 -13.82
C THR A 106 -11.50 20.41 -14.34
N ALA A 107 -10.27 20.65 -13.89
CA ALA A 107 -9.46 21.79 -14.34
C ALA A 107 -8.87 21.60 -15.75
N GLY A 108 -9.00 20.41 -16.36
CA GLY A 108 -8.43 20.06 -17.66
C GLY A 108 -6.91 19.91 -17.60
N ASN A 109 -6.36 19.53 -16.46
CA ASN A 109 -4.93 19.31 -16.23
C ASN A 109 -4.68 17.94 -15.59
N PRO A 110 -5.09 16.81 -16.25
CA PRO A 110 -4.81 15.48 -15.75
C PRO A 110 -3.32 15.17 -15.73
N PRO A 111 -2.88 14.19 -14.91
CA PRO A 111 -1.61 13.52 -15.14
C PRO A 111 -1.67 12.71 -16.44
N ASP A 112 -0.56 12.22 -16.94
CA ASP A 112 -0.57 11.26 -18.05
C ASP A 112 -1.05 9.88 -17.61
N ILE A 113 -0.58 9.45 -16.43
CA ILE A 113 -0.92 8.18 -15.79
C ILE A 113 -1.27 8.44 -14.31
N ALA A 114 -2.25 7.71 -13.80
CA ALA A 114 -2.48 7.60 -12.37
C ALA A 114 -2.49 6.13 -11.93
N TYR A 115 -2.03 5.88 -10.69
CA TYR A 115 -2.24 4.59 -10.04
C TYR A 115 -3.43 4.72 -9.12
N VAL A 116 -4.50 4.04 -9.47
CA VAL A 116 -5.79 4.11 -8.77
C VAL A 116 -5.95 2.83 -7.96
N PRO A 117 -5.97 2.91 -6.62
CA PRO A 117 -6.13 1.71 -5.79
C PRO A 117 -7.56 1.15 -5.82
N GLN A 118 -8.57 1.99 -6.13
CA GLN A 118 -9.96 1.62 -5.98
C GLN A 118 -10.65 1.43 -7.34
N PRO A 119 -11.03 0.19 -7.71
CA PRO A 119 -11.83 -0.08 -8.93
C PRO A 119 -13.17 0.67 -8.96
N GLY A 120 -13.81 0.90 -7.80
CA GLY A 120 -15.02 1.71 -7.69
C GLY A 120 -14.77 3.18 -8.01
N PHE A 121 -13.64 3.73 -7.57
CA PHE A 121 -13.23 5.08 -7.92
C PHE A 121 -12.89 5.19 -9.42
N LEU A 122 -12.19 4.19 -9.99
CA LEU A 122 -11.95 4.13 -11.43
C LEU A 122 -13.26 4.17 -12.23
N LYS A 123 -14.27 3.40 -11.83
CA LYS A 123 -15.60 3.44 -12.47
C LYS A 123 -16.22 4.83 -12.42
N SER A 124 -16.08 5.52 -11.29
CA SER A 124 -16.56 6.90 -11.13
C SER A 124 -15.81 7.87 -12.05
N LEU A 125 -14.49 7.76 -12.14
CA LEU A 125 -13.66 8.57 -13.03
C LEU A 125 -14.04 8.37 -14.52
N VAL A 126 -14.27 7.13 -14.94
CA VAL A 126 -14.71 6.82 -16.32
C VAL A 126 -16.08 7.42 -16.59
N ALA A 127 -17.02 7.34 -15.64
CA ALA A 127 -18.37 7.90 -15.80
C ALA A 127 -18.38 9.44 -15.86
N ASP A 128 -17.60 10.09 -15.00
CA ASP A 128 -17.59 11.55 -14.87
C ASP A 128 -16.68 12.23 -15.90
N PHE A 129 -15.63 11.56 -16.36
CA PHE A 129 -14.63 12.12 -17.27
C PHE A 129 -14.36 11.24 -18.51
N PRO A 130 -15.40 10.78 -19.25
CA PRO A 130 -15.29 9.78 -20.31
C PRO A 130 -14.37 10.21 -21.48
N ASP A 131 -14.18 11.50 -21.69
CA ASP A 131 -13.26 12.01 -22.73
C ASP A 131 -11.79 12.05 -22.30
N GLN A 132 -11.54 12.03 -20.98
CA GLN A 132 -10.20 12.17 -20.40
C GLN A 132 -9.60 10.82 -20.01
N VAL A 133 -10.35 9.93 -19.35
CA VAL A 133 -9.90 8.59 -19.02
C VAL A 133 -9.82 7.77 -20.32
N LYS A 134 -8.66 7.21 -20.61
CA LYS A 134 -8.41 6.51 -21.87
C LYS A 134 -8.62 4.99 -21.73
N PRO A 135 -9.32 4.34 -22.66
CA PRO A 135 -9.28 2.88 -22.76
C PRO A 135 -7.84 2.40 -22.89
N ALA A 136 -7.55 1.25 -22.29
CA ALA A 136 -6.24 0.61 -22.42
C ALA A 136 -5.89 0.36 -23.90
N PRO A 137 -4.69 0.74 -24.36
CA PRO A 137 -4.26 0.51 -25.73
C PRO A 137 -3.99 -0.98 -25.96
N GLU A 138 -3.95 -1.38 -27.27
CA GLU A 138 -3.81 -2.79 -27.66
C GLU A 138 -2.67 -3.54 -26.95
N PRO A 139 -1.41 -3.02 -26.85
CA PRO A 139 -0.34 -3.73 -26.15
C PRO A 139 -0.64 -3.99 -24.67
N VAL A 140 -1.32 -3.06 -24.00
CA VAL A 140 -1.72 -3.19 -22.59
C VAL A 140 -2.83 -4.24 -22.43
N VAL A 141 -3.78 -4.31 -23.39
CA VAL A 141 -4.84 -5.33 -23.40
C VAL A 141 -4.24 -6.72 -23.66
N GLU A 142 -3.22 -6.82 -24.53
CA GLU A 142 -2.51 -8.08 -24.78
C GLU A 142 -1.80 -8.55 -23.52
N ASN A 143 -1.03 -7.70 -22.84
CA ASN A 143 -0.39 -8.02 -21.57
C ASN A 143 -1.41 -8.43 -20.49
N ALA A 144 -2.53 -7.68 -20.38
CA ALA A 144 -3.58 -8.00 -19.42
C ALA A 144 -4.14 -9.41 -19.61
N ASN A 145 -4.41 -9.81 -20.83
CA ASN A 145 -4.95 -11.14 -21.14
C ASN A 145 -3.92 -12.27 -21.01
N GLU A 146 -2.63 -11.98 -21.17
CA GLU A 146 -1.59 -12.99 -21.13
C GLU A 146 -1.08 -13.22 -19.70
N PHE A 147 -0.92 -12.15 -18.90
CA PHE A 147 -0.18 -12.20 -17.65
C PHE A 147 -1.04 -12.03 -16.41
N TYR A 148 -2.34 -11.80 -16.51
CA TYR A 148 -3.22 -11.64 -15.35
C TYR A 148 -4.41 -12.60 -15.43
N THR A 149 -4.98 -12.96 -14.28
CA THR A 149 -6.23 -13.71 -14.24
C THR A 149 -7.41 -12.85 -14.70
N GLU A 150 -8.46 -13.49 -15.21
CA GLU A 150 -9.69 -12.79 -15.61
C GLU A 150 -10.28 -11.95 -14.46
N GLU A 151 -10.16 -12.41 -13.23
CA GLU A 151 -10.61 -11.69 -12.04
C GLU A 151 -9.89 -10.36 -11.89
N TRP A 152 -8.55 -10.36 -11.94
CA TRP A 152 -7.75 -9.14 -11.85
C TRP A 152 -8.02 -8.18 -13.02
N VAL A 153 -8.19 -8.68 -14.23
CA VAL A 153 -8.55 -7.86 -15.42
C VAL A 153 -9.92 -7.22 -15.24
N ASN A 154 -10.87 -7.92 -14.62
CA ASN A 154 -12.21 -7.40 -14.40
C ASN A 154 -12.26 -6.20 -13.45
N TYR A 155 -11.34 -6.09 -12.46
CA TYR A 155 -11.27 -4.91 -11.60
C TYR A 155 -10.92 -3.63 -12.35
N GLY A 156 -10.11 -3.72 -13.42
CA GLY A 156 -9.77 -2.58 -14.30
C GLY A 156 -10.73 -2.37 -15.46
N THR A 157 -11.81 -3.17 -15.56
CA THR A 157 -12.76 -3.16 -16.65
C THR A 157 -14.06 -2.43 -16.26
N VAL A 158 -14.49 -1.48 -17.09
CA VAL A 158 -15.75 -0.74 -16.91
C VAL A 158 -16.60 -0.94 -18.18
N ASP A 159 -17.83 -1.41 -18.03
CA ASP A 159 -18.78 -1.66 -19.12
C ASP A 159 -18.18 -2.50 -20.28
N GLY A 160 -17.35 -3.49 -19.93
CA GLY A 160 -16.71 -4.40 -20.89
C GLY A 160 -15.51 -3.80 -21.63
N THR A 161 -15.03 -2.63 -21.22
CA THR A 161 -13.82 -1.98 -21.75
C THR A 161 -12.76 -1.91 -20.68
N LEU A 162 -11.55 -2.39 -20.96
CA LEU A 162 -10.41 -2.27 -20.05
C LEU A 162 -9.90 -0.81 -20.04
N TYR A 163 -9.78 -0.22 -18.85
CA TYR A 163 -9.24 1.13 -18.63
C TYR A 163 -7.96 1.12 -17.82
N ALA A 164 -7.75 0.07 -17.03
CA ALA A 164 -6.59 -0.02 -16.15
C ALA A 164 -6.12 -1.47 -16.02
N THR A 165 -4.83 -1.67 -15.78
CA THR A 165 -4.22 -2.97 -15.48
C THR A 165 -3.67 -2.99 -14.07
N PRO A 166 -3.65 -4.14 -13.38
CA PRO A 166 -3.02 -4.24 -12.06
C PRO A 166 -1.56 -3.77 -12.10
N LEU A 167 -1.15 -2.99 -11.12
CA LEU A 167 0.22 -2.55 -10.88
C LEU A 167 0.87 -3.42 -9.81
N GLY A 168 0.22 -3.51 -8.65
CA GLY A 168 0.63 -4.32 -7.51
C GLY A 168 -0.56 -5.04 -6.92
N SER A 169 -0.28 -5.96 -6.01
CA SER A 169 -1.27 -6.61 -5.16
C SER A 169 -0.78 -6.66 -3.72
N ASN A 170 -1.68 -6.84 -2.78
CA ASN A 170 -1.36 -6.98 -1.37
C ASN A 170 -2.33 -7.91 -0.67
N VAL A 171 -1.90 -8.41 0.49
CA VAL A 171 -2.73 -9.16 1.44
C VAL A 171 -2.96 -8.28 2.65
N LYS A 172 -4.24 -8.04 2.98
CA LYS A 172 -4.65 -7.19 4.10
C LYS A 172 -4.92 -7.98 5.38
N SER A 173 -5.12 -9.28 5.29
CA SER A 173 -5.44 -10.18 6.41
C SER A 173 -4.21 -10.61 7.20
N PHE A 174 -3.41 -9.65 7.69
CA PHE A 174 -2.25 -9.91 8.55
C PHE A 174 -2.37 -9.25 9.92
N VAL A 175 -1.76 -9.90 10.91
CA VAL A 175 -1.55 -9.38 12.26
C VAL A 175 -0.06 -9.36 12.56
N TRP A 176 0.49 -8.17 12.69
CA TRP A 176 1.88 -7.93 13.06
C TRP A 176 2.08 -8.09 14.57
N TYR A 177 3.21 -8.66 14.96
CA TYR A 177 3.57 -8.93 16.36
C TYR A 177 5.10 -9.02 16.51
N SER A 178 5.60 -9.09 17.74
CA SER A 178 7.00 -9.42 18.02
C SER A 178 7.14 -10.89 18.37
N PRO A 179 7.81 -11.71 17.53
CA PRO A 179 8.05 -13.14 17.82
C PRO A 179 8.75 -13.35 19.14
N MET A 180 9.80 -12.58 19.42
CA MET A 180 10.57 -12.67 20.67
C MET A 180 9.73 -12.34 21.91
N ALA A 181 8.86 -11.30 21.82
CA ALA A 181 7.99 -10.94 22.94
C ALA A 181 6.94 -12.02 23.21
N PHE A 182 6.37 -12.64 22.16
CA PHE A 182 5.43 -13.76 22.27
C PHE A 182 6.09 -14.98 22.91
N GLU A 183 7.30 -15.36 22.47
CA GLU A 183 8.06 -16.46 23.05
C GLU A 183 8.37 -16.22 24.54
N ASP A 184 8.85 -15.02 24.89
CA ASP A 184 9.19 -14.66 26.27
C ASP A 184 7.97 -14.67 27.20
N ALA A 185 6.77 -14.29 26.69
CA ALA A 185 5.51 -14.33 27.43
C ALA A 185 4.84 -15.71 27.41
N GLY A 186 5.23 -16.60 26.50
CA GLY A 186 4.64 -17.91 26.31
C GLY A 186 3.27 -17.85 25.60
N TYR A 187 3.08 -16.87 24.72
CA TYR A 187 1.89 -16.73 23.87
C TYR A 187 2.06 -17.57 22.59
N GLU A 188 0.98 -18.20 22.17
CA GLU A 188 0.92 -18.97 20.93
C GLU A 188 0.19 -18.18 19.83
N ILE A 189 0.55 -18.40 18.58
CA ILE A 189 -0.14 -17.80 17.43
C ILE A 189 -1.54 -18.42 17.32
N PRO A 190 -2.62 -17.60 17.34
CA PRO A 190 -3.97 -18.11 17.24
C PRO A 190 -4.28 -18.65 15.84
N THR A 191 -5.03 -19.76 15.76
CA THR A 191 -5.46 -20.42 14.52
C THR A 191 -6.93 -20.20 14.22
N THR A 192 -7.69 -19.66 15.17
CA THR A 192 -9.10 -19.28 15.04
C THR A 192 -9.36 -17.90 15.60
N TRP A 193 -10.47 -17.28 15.17
CA TRP A 193 -10.91 -15.99 15.71
C TRP A 193 -11.15 -16.02 17.22
N ASP A 194 -11.76 -17.11 17.73
CA ASP A 194 -12.00 -17.27 19.14
C ASP A 194 -10.68 -17.29 19.94
N GLU A 195 -9.67 -18.01 19.46
CA GLU A 195 -8.33 -18.04 20.07
C GLU A 195 -7.64 -16.66 20.03
N LEU A 196 -7.85 -15.87 18.95
CA LEU A 196 -7.34 -14.50 18.86
C LEU A 196 -7.95 -13.59 19.93
N MET A 197 -9.25 -13.74 20.19
CA MET A 197 -9.94 -12.99 21.24
C MET A 197 -9.53 -13.47 22.63
N GLU A 198 -9.34 -14.79 22.83
CA GLU A 198 -8.83 -15.38 24.07
C GLU A 198 -7.40 -14.88 24.36
N LEU A 199 -6.51 -14.84 23.36
CA LEU A 199 -5.16 -14.27 23.48
C LEU A 199 -5.21 -12.78 23.87
N SER A 200 -6.09 -12.01 23.22
CA SER A 200 -6.27 -10.58 23.54
C SER A 200 -6.67 -10.39 25.03
N GLN A 201 -7.60 -11.20 25.53
CA GLN A 201 -8.00 -11.16 26.94
C GLN A 201 -6.89 -11.66 27.87
N GLN A 202 -6.15 -12.71 27.47
CA GLN A 202 -5.04 -13.25 28.25
C GLN A 202 -3.95 -12.19 28.46
N ILE A 203 -3.61 -11.42 27.44
CA ILE A 203 -2.60 -10.31 27.56
C ILE A 203 -3.04 -9.31 28.63
N VAL A 204 -4.32 -8.95 28.69
CA VAL A 204 -4.89 -8.05 29.71
C VAL A 204 -4.84 -8.69 31.08
N ASP A 205 -5.29 -9.95 31.21
CA ASP A 205 -5.37 -10.68 32.48
C ASP A 205 -3.98 -10.94 33.09
N ASP A 206 -2.96 -11.17 32.27
CA ASP A 206 -1.58 -11.35 32.68
C ASP A 206 -0.93 -10.01 33.12
N GLY A 207 -1.61 -8.89 32.86
CA GLY A 207 -1.12 -7.56 33.19
C GLY A 207 0.04 -7.12 32.30
N ASN A 208 0.15 -7.69 31.11
CA ASN A 208 1.19 -7.41 30.13
C ASN A 208 0.89 -6.19 29.25
N GLY A 209 -0.18 -5.45 29.55
CA GLY A 209 -0.53 -4.20 28.86
C GLY A 209 -1.70 -4.37 27.92
N ILE A 210 -1.63 -3.71 26.75
CA ILE A 210 -2.72 -3.58 25.81
C ILE A 210 -2.47 -4.47 24.59
N PRO A 211 -3.40 -5.35 24.20
CA PRO A 211 -3.17 -6.27 23.09
C PRO A 211 -3.02 -5.61 21.73
N TRP A 212 -3.75 -4.54 21.43
CA TRP A 212 -3.80 -3.99 20.08
C TRP A 212 -3.29 -2.57 19.95
N CYS A 213 -2.45 -2.36 18.94
CA CYS A 213 -2.09 -1.06 18.38
C CYS A 213 -3.03 -0.75 17.22
N ALA A 214 -3.60 0.45 17.14
CA ALA A 214 -4.46 0.85 16.05
C ALA A 214 -4.38 2.34 15.74
N GLY A 215 -4.48 2.70 14.47
CA GLY A 215 -4.59 4.06 13.96
C GLY A 215 -5.18 4.04 12.56
N ILE A 216 -6.00 5.05 12.25
CA ILE A 216 -6.74 5.13 10.98
C ILE A 216 -6.55 6.47 10.27
N GLU A 217 -5.72 7.39 10.79
CA GLU A 217 -5.44 8.66 10.13
C GLU A 217 -4.56 8.40 8.90
N SER A 218 -4.98 8.90 7.74
CA SER A 218 -4.31 8.78 6.44
C SER A 218 -4.61 9.97 5.52
N GLY A 219 -4.58 11.21 6.04
CA GLY A 219 -4.95 12.38 5.25
C GLY A 219 -6.40 12.33 4.79
N ASP A 220 -6.65 12.55 3.50
CA ASP A 220 -8.00 12.51 2.93
C ASP A 220 -8.59 11.09 2.90
N ALA A 221 -7.75 10.05 2.92
CA ALA A 221 -8.17 8.66 3.00
C ALA A 221 -8.36 8.16 4.45
N THR A 222 -8.37 9.06 5.46
CA THR A 222 -8.61 8.68 6.86
C THR A 222 -9.87 7.84 7.00
N GLY A 223 -9.72 6.67 7.61
CA GLY A 223 -10.80 5.71 7.83
C GLY A 223 -10.61 4.37 7.10
N TRP A 224 -9.80 4.30 6.03
CA TRP A 224 -9.58 3.05 5.29
C TRP A 224 -9.08 1.87 6.16
N PRO A 225 -8.21 2.04 7.17
CA PRO A 225 -7.84 0.90 8.01
C PRO A 225 -9.01 0.36 8.85
N ALA A 226 -9.99 1.21 9.17
CA ALA A 226 -11.18 0.77 9.91
C ALA A 226 -12.19 0.07 8.99
N THR A 227 -12.29 0.44 7.71
CA THR A 227 -13.10 -0.31 6.74
C THR A 227 -12.53 -1.69 6.50
N ASP A 228 -11.20 -1.79 6.37
CA ASP A 228 -10.49 -3.06 6.28
C ASP A 228 -10.80 -4.02 7.46
N TRP A 229 -10.92 -3.49 8.68
CA TRP A 229 -11.31 -4.29 9.83
C TRP A 229 -12.72 -4.85 9.67
N LEU A 230 -13.70 -4.02 9.24
CA LEU A 230 -15.07 -4.47 9.03
C LEU A 230 -15.15 -5.51 7.91
N GLU A 231 -14.45 -5.28 6.82
CA GLU A 231 -14.42 -6.17 5.66
C GLU A 231 -13.86 -7.54 6.01
N ASP A 232 -12.72 -7.59 6.69
CA ASP A 232 -12.12 -8.83 7.17
C ASP A 232 -13.05 -9.57 8.14
N VAL A 233 -13.76 -8.87 9.03
CA VAL A 233 -14.68 -9.48 9.98
C VAL A 233 -15.95 -9.95 9.27
N VAL A 234 -16.50 -9.22 8.29
CA VAL A 234 -17.63 -9.70 7.48
C VAL A 234 -17.27 -11.01 6.76
N LEU A 235 -16.09 -11.10 6.16
CA LEU A 235 -15.63 -12.32 5.51
C LEU A 235 -15.56 -13.50 6.48
N ARG A 236 -15.17 -13.28 7.72
CA ARG A 236 -15.00 -14.32 8.76
C ARG A 236 -16.29 -14.71 9.45
N THR A 237 -17.20 -13.79 9.64
CA THR A 237 -18.44 -14.03 10.42
C THR A 237 -19.65 -14.30 9.56
N ALA A 238 -19.77 -13.65 8.39
CA ALA A 238 -20.89 -13.80 7.47
C ALA A 238 -20.53 -14.62 6.21
N GLY A 239 -19.25 -14.72 5.90
CA GLY A 239 -18.72 -15.50 4.77
C GLY A 239 -18.68 -14.75 3.43
N PRO A 240 -17.99 -15.33 2.42
CA PRO A 240 -17.72 -14.65 1.16
C PRO A 240 -18.98 -14.35 0.33
N ASP A 241 -20.02 -15.19 0.39
CA ASP A 241 -21.26 -14.96 -0.36
C ASP A 241 -22.01 -13.72 0.15
N VAL A 242 -22.02 -13.51 1.47
CA VAL A 242 -22.65 -12.31 2.09
C VAL A 242 -21.80 -11.09 1.81
N TYR A 243 -20.47 -11.22 1.86
CA TYR A 243 -19.54 -10.17 1.50
C TYR A 243 -19.78 -9.66 0.06
N ASP A 244 -19.88 -10.58 -0.90
CA ASP A 244 -20.14 -10.24 -2.30
C ASP A 244 -21.48 -9.51 -2.48
N GLN A 245 -22.55 -10.00 -1.81
CA GLN A 245 -23.87 -9.35 -1.84
C GLN A 245 -23.83 -7.95 -1.22
N TRP A 246 -23.09 -7.76 -0.14
CA TRP A 246 -22.94 -6.49 0.55
C TRP A 246 -22.17 -5.48 -0.31
N VAL A 247 -21.02 -5.87 -0.85
CA VAL A 247 -20.19 -5.03 -1.72
C VAL A 247 -20.92 -4.60 -2.99
N ASN A 248 -21.74 -5.50 -3.57
CA ASN A 248 -22.55 -5.22 -4.76
C ASN A 248 -23.89 -4.55 -4.45
N HIS A 249 -24.19 -4.25 -3.17
CA HIS A 249 -25.46 -3.70 -2.70
C HIS A 249 -26.69 -4.56 -3.10
N GLU A 250 -26.52 -5.87 -3.13
CA GLU A 250 -27.62 -6.82 -3.26
C GLU A 250 -28.37 -7.00 -1.93
N ILE A 251 -27.68 -6.77 -0.82
CA ILE A 251 -28.24 -6.56 0.52
C ILE A 251 -27.89 -5.13 0.96
N PRO A 252 -28.72 -4.52 1.86
CA PRO A 252 -28.45 -3.18 2.33
C PRO A 252 -27.16 -3.12 3.15
N PHE A 253 -26.49 -1.96 3.16
CA PHE A 253 -25.24 -1.77 3.90
C PHE A 253 -25.42 -2.01 5.40
N ASN A 254 -26.60 -1.74 5.94
CA ASN A 254 -27.00 -1.98 7.33
C ASN A 254 -27.71 -3.34 7.54
N ASP A 255 -27.44 -4.34 6.71
CA ASP A 255 -27.95 -5.70 6.93
C ASP A 255 -27.58 -6.19 8.33
N PRO A 256 -28.47 -6.95 9.04
CA PRO A 256 -28.18 -7.44 10.39
C PRO A 256 -26.85 -8.18 10.54
N GLN A 257 -26.37 -8.88 9.52
CA GLN A 257 -25.09 -9.59 9.55
C GLN A 257 -23.90 -8.60 9.54
N ILE A 258 -24.04 -7.48 8.85
CA ILE A 258 -23.02 -6.40 8.82
C ILE A 258 -23.03 -5.64 10.15
N VAL A 259 -24.20 -5.41 10.75
CA VAL A 259 -24.31 -4.84 12.11
C VAL A 259 -23.61 -5.73 13.14
N GLU A 260 -23.80 -7.05 13.06
CA GLU A 260 -23.12 -8.02 13.94
C GLU A 260 -21.59 -8.00 13.74
N ALA A 261 -21.14 -7.96 12.48
CA ALA A 261 -19.73 -7.86 12.15
C ALA A 261 -19.10 -6.56 12.70
N LEU A 262 -19.77 -5.41 12.55
CA LEU A 262 -19.28 -4.15 13.12
C LEU A 262 -19.22 -4.17 14.64
N GLY A 263 -20.18 -4.83 15.29
CA GLY A 263 -20.14 -5.08 16.74
C GLY A 263 -18.90 -5.89 17.15
N THR A 264 -18.57 -6.93 16.38
CA THR A 264 -17.35 -7.74 16.60
C THR A 264 -16.07 -6.91 16.43
N VAL A 265 -16.00 -6.01 15.44
CA VAL A 265 -14.89 -5.03 15.32
C VAL A 265 -14.85 -4.12 16.54
N GLY A 266 -16.02 -3.71 17.04
CA GLY A 266 -16.16 -2.88 18.24
C GLY A 266 -15.65 -3.53 19.52
N ASP A 267 -15.76 -4.85 19.64
CA ASP A 267 -15.21 -5.62 20.77
C ASP A 267 -13.67 -5.43 20.88
N ILE A 268 -13.00 -5.10 19.77
CA ILE A 268 -11.59 -4.74 19.74
C ILE A 268 -11.40 -3.22 19.75
N LEU A 269 -11.84 -2.52 18.69
CA LEU A 269 -11.47 -1.12 18.46
C LEU A 269 -12.17 -0.11 19.38
N LYS A 270 -13.28 -0.49 20.05
CA LYS A 270 -13.98 0.35 21.02
C LYS A 270 -13.78 -0.11 22.48
N ASN A 271 -12.87 -1.05 22.70
CA ASN A 271 -12.55 -1.58 24.01
C ASN A 271 -11.30 -0.89 24.59
N ASP A 272 -11.49 -0.08 25.64
CA ASP A 272 -10.40 0.65 26.32
C ASP A 272 -9.34 -0.28 26.95
N GLU A 273 -9.66 -1.57 27.22
CA GLU A 273 -8.72 -2.56 27.71
C GLU A 273 -7.90 -3.21 26.57
N PHE A 274 -8.37 -3.09 25.33
CA PHE A 274 -7.78 -3.79 24.18
C PHE A 274 -6.93 -2.89 23.28
N VAL A 275 -7.19 -1.58 23.20
CA VAL A 275 -6.52 -0.72 22.24
C VAL A 275 -5.74 0.46 22.83
N ASN A 276 -4.68 0.80 22.13
CA ASN A 276 -3.88 2.03 22.19
C ASN A 276 -3.23 2.35 23.53
N GLY A 277 -2.87 1.35 24.31
CA GLY A 277 -2.09 1.56 25.54
C GLY A 277 -0.74 2.24 25.24
N GLY A 278 -0.58 3.45 25.75
CA GLY A 278 0.61 4.26 25.47
C GLY A 278 0.51 5.11 24.19
N LEU A 279 -0.39 4.77 23.28
CA LEU A 279 -0.67 5.54 22.06
C LEU A 279 -1.94 6.43 22.19
N GLY A 280 -2.52 6.52 23.38
CA GLY A 280 -3.74 7.29 23.67
C GLY A 280 -4.87 6.42 24.23
N ASN A 281 -6.08 6.57 23.68
CA ASN A 281 -7.29 5.84 24.07
C ASN A 281 -8.05 5.43 22.77
N VAL A 282 -9.23 4.83 22.93
CA VAL A 282 -10.09 4.44 21.78
C VAL A 282 -10.26 5.59 20.77
N GLN A 283 -10.63 6.80 21.22
CA GLN A 283 -10.86 7.93 20.31
C GLN A 283 -9.57 8.40 19.59
N SER A 284 -8.40 8.15 20.16
CA SER A 284 -7.12 8.53 19.55
C SER A 284 -6.80 7.75 18.28
N ILE A 285 -7.43 6.58 18.07
CA ILE A 285 -7.32 5.79 16.85
C ILE A 285 -7.64 6.64 15.61
N ALA A 286 -8.65 7.51 15.71
CA ALA A 286 -9.07 8.38 14.61
C ALA A 286 -8.03 9.45 14.19
N THR A 287 -7.03 9.71 15.02
CA THR A 287 -5.98 10.72 14.80
C THR A 287 -4.57 10.13 14.86
N ALA A 288 -4.44 8.86 15.20
CA ALA A 288 -3.17 8.15 15.14
C ALA A 288 -2.90 7.76 13.69
N ALA A 289 -1.73 8.13 13.16
CA ALA A 289 -1.34 7.82 11.80
C ALA A 289 -1.22 6.30 11.61
N TRP A 290 -1.84 5.78 10.57
CA TRP A 290 -1.88 4.34 10.30
C TRP A 290 -0.47 3.73 10.18
N ASN A 291 0.42 4.45 9.51
CA ASN A 291 1.79 4.00 9.24
C ASN A 291 2.73 4.07 10.46
N GLU A 292 2.32 4.71 11.55
CA GLU A 292 3.09 4.79 12.79
C GLU A 292 2.51 3.92 13.91
N SER A 293 1.29 3.41 13.73
CA SER A 293 0.54 2.76 14.81
C SER A 293 1.18 1.45 15.29
N GLY A 294 1.80 0.67 14.41
CA GLY A 294 2.49 -0.56 14.78
C GLY A 294 3.77 -0.36 15.62
N ASN A 295 4.34 0.85 15.66
CA ASN A 295 5.55 1.14 16.43
C ASN A 295 5.43 0.86 17.93
N GLY A 296 4.21 0.69 18.42
CA GLY A 296 3.95 0.22 19.79
C GLY A 296 4.43 -1.20 20.06
N ILE A 297 4.58 -2.05 19.03
CA ILE A 297 5.01 -3.45 19.16
C ILE A 297 6.49 -3.52 19.61
N PRO A 298 7.48 -2.99 18.89
CA PRO A 298 8.86 -3.03 19.32
C PRO A 298 9.11 -2.20 20.59
N ASP A 299 8.27 -1.19 20.85
CA ASP A 299 8.34 -0.37 22.07
C ASP A 299 7.71 -1.06 23.30
N GLY A 300 7.00 -2.20 23.10
CA GLY A 300 6.34 -2.97 24.16
C GLY A 300 5.12 -2.25 24.77
N THR A 301 4.48 -1.33 24.04
CA THR A 301 3.28 -0.62 24.51
C THR A 301 1.99 -1.34 24.08
N CYS A 302 2.03 -2.12 23.02
CA CYS A 302 0.99 -3.01 22.55
C CYS A 302 1.60 -4.25 21.86
N TRP A 303 0.82 -5.29 21.62
CA TRP A 303 1.32 -6.61 21.24
C TRP A 303 1.08 -6.95 19.77
N MET A 304 -0.03 -6.50 19.21
CA MET A 304 -0.51 -6.85 17.88
C MET A 304 -0.97 -5.62 17.11
N HIS A 305 -0.81 -5.65 15.79
CA HIS A 305 -1.31 -4.62 14.88
C HIS A 305 -1.84 -5.26 13.60
N ARG A 306 -3.14 -5.03 13.26
CA ARG A 306 -3.69 -5.50 12.00
C ARG A 306 -3.35 -4.53 10.88
N ALA A 307 -2.58 -4.97 9.92
CA ALA A 307 -2.22 -4.20 8.73
C ALA A 307 -1.73 -5.12 7.61
N ALA A 308 -1.83 -4.69 6.36
CA ALA A 308 -1.41 -5.42 5.17
C ALA A 308 0.11 -5.70 5.13
N ASN A 309 0.55 -6.57 4.20
CA ASN A 309 1.97 -6.89 4.01
C ASN A 309 2.82 -5.65 3.71
N PHE A 310 2.29 -4.64 3.00
CA PHE A 310 3.02 -3.40 2.71
C PHE A 310 3.35 -2.59 3.97
N TYR A 311 2.72 -2.86 5.12
CA TYR A 311 3.06 -2.19 6.38
C TYR A 311 4.53 -2.38 6.74
N GLN A 312 5.17 -3.46 6.31
CA GLN A 312 6.58 -3.72 6.60
C GLN A 312 7.53 -2.58 6.16
N ALA A 313 7.17 -1.82 5.12
CA ALA A 313 7.93 -0.66 4.67
C ALA A 313 7.94 0.51 5.69
N ASN A 314 7.06 0.47 6.69
CA ASN A 314 6.96 1.50 7.72
C ASN A 314 7.75 1.17 9.01
N TRP A 315 8.32 -0.04 9.12
CA TRP A 315 9.19 -0.37 10.24
C TRP A 315 10.51 0.39 10.15
N ASP A 316 11.10 0.71 11.32
CA ASP A 316 12.46 1.27 11.37
C ASP A 316 13.45 0.28 10.73
N GLU A 317 14.33 0.77 9.86
CA GLU A 317 15.31 -0.04 9.12
C GLU A 317 16.25 -0.88 10.02
N SER A 318 16.31 -0.57 11.33
CA SER A 318 17.09 -1.34 12.30
C SER A 318 16.38 -2.59 12.80
N LEU A 319 15.07 -2.73 12.55
CA LEU A 319 14.29 -3.89 12.96
C LEU A 319 14.39 -5.02 11.94
N GLU A 320 14.60 -6.23 12.42
CA GLU A 320 14.59 -7.44 11.58
C GLU A 320 13.16 -7.95 11.42
N VAL A 321 12.68 -7.96 10.17
CA VAL A 321 11.36 -8.52 9.81
C VAL A 321 11.55 -9.98 9.43
N ALA A 322 11.37 -10.89 10.38
CA ALA A 322 11.55 -12.34 10.20
C ALA A 322 10.79 -13.14 11.27
N GLU A 323 10.57 -14.44 11.04
CA GLU A 323 9.91 -15.35 11.98
C GLU A 323 10.60 -15.41 13.36
N ASP A 324 11.90 -15.19 13.40
CA ASP A 324 12.73 -15.13 14.61
C ASP A 324 13.32 -13.73 14.85
N GLY A 325 12.77 -12.71 14.16
CA GLY A 325 13.21 -11.32 14.21
C GLY A 325 12.49 -10.47 15.28
N ASP A 326 12.66 -9.15 15.14
CA ASP A 326 12.06 -8.16 16.03
C ASP A 326 10.54 -8.06 15.83
N VAL A 327 10.10 -8.11 14.55
CA VAL A 327 8.69 -8.06 14.14
C VAL A 327 8.43 -9.07 13.02
N TYR A 328 7.23 -9.63 13.01
CA TYR A 328 6.73 -10.53 11.97
C TYR A 328 5.22 -10.42 11.87
N ALA A 329 4.58 -11.11 10.92
CA ALA A 329 3.13 -11.16 10.85
C ALA A 329 2.63 -12.59 10.70
N PHE A 330 1.46 -12.87 11.26
CA PHE A 330 0.71 -14.08 11.01
C PHE A 330 -0.59 -13.76 10.27
N TYR A 331 -1.13 -14.75 9.58
CA TYR A 331 -2.43 -14.64 8.92
C TYR A 331 -3.54 -14.40 9.97
N LEU A 332 -4.38 -13.38 9.76
CA LEU A 332 -5.56 -13.14 10.59
C LEU A 332 -6.50 -14.33 10.48
N PRO A 333 -6.72 -15.11 11.56
CA PRO A 333 -7.39 -16.39 11.45
C PRO A 333 -8.87 -16.28 11.08
N GLY A 334 -9.40 -17.32 10.44
CA GLY A 334 -10.82 -17.46 10.17
C GLY A 334 -11.63 -17.83 11.43
N ALA A 335 -12.95 -18.01 11.27
CA ALA A 335 -13.81 -18.48 12.35
C ALA A 335 -13.43 -19.88 12.83
N THR A 336 -12.93 -20.71 11.91
CA THR A 336 -12.38 -22.04 12.19
C THR A 336 -11.08 -22.22 11.42
N GLU A 337 -10.28 -23.25 11.75
CA GLU A 337 -9.03 -23.57 11.02
C GLU A 337 -9.26 -23.89 9.53
N ASP A 338 -10.44 -24.39 9.18
CA ASP A 338 -10.82 -24.73 7.81
C ASP A 338 -11.30 -23.49 7.00
N ASP A 339 -11.74 -22.44 7.69
CA ASP A 339 -12.19 -21.18 7.06
C ASP A 339 -10.97 -20.25 6.84
N LYS A 340 -10.61 -20.05 5.57
CA LYS A 340 -9.43 -19.28 5.20
C LYS A 340 -9.80 -18.09 4.30
N PRO A 341 -10.61 -17.13 4.80
CA PRO A 341 -10.90 -15.91 4.01
C PRO A 341 -9.68 -14.99 3.96
N LEU A 342 -9.40 -14.46 2.77
CA LEU A 342 -8.26 -13.59 2.52
C LEU A 342 -8.72 -12.27 1.90
N LEU A 343 -8.57 -11.19 2.63
CA LEU A 343 -8.78 -9.84 2.13
C LEU A 343 -7.49 -9.32 1.48
N GLY A 344 -7.61 -8.74 0.29
CA GLY A 344 -6.49 -8.11 -0.38
C GLY A 344 -6.93 -6.99 -1.30
N ALA A 345 -5.98 -6.27 -1.84
CA ALA A 345 -6.22 -5.15 -2.75
C ALA A 345 -5.05 -4.99 -3.73
N GLY A 346 -5.06 -3.91 -4.50
CA GLY A 346 -3.97 -3.56 -5.40
C GLY A 346 -4.23 -2.25 -6.11
N GLU A 347 -3.20 -1.67 -6.69
CA GLU A 347 -3.28 -0.47 -7.51
C GLU A 347 -3.45 -0.83 -8.97
N PHE A 348 -4.09 0.07 -9.72
CA PHE A 348 -4.36 -0.09 -11.16
C PHE A 348 -3.82 1.09 -11.95
N VAL A 349 -3.08 0.80 -13.01
CA VAL A 349 -2.50 1.80 -13.92
C VAL A 349 -3.55 2.27 -14.91
N THR A 350 -4.03 3.49 -14.78
CA THR A 350 -4.93 4.12 -15.74
C THR A 350 -4.28 5.30 -16.44
N ALA A 351 -4.60 5.54 -17.71
CA ALA A 351 -4.04 6.63 -18.51
C ALA A 351 -5.08 7.71 -18.85
N PHE A 352 -4.61 8.97 -18.91
CA PHE A 352 -5.39 10.14 -19.32
C PHE A 352 -4.89 10.72 -20.66
N SER A 353 -3.87 10.09 -21.24
CA SER A 353 -3.23 10.50 -22.49
C SER A 353 -2.95 9.28 -23.36
N ASP A 354 -3.05 9.46 -24.68
CA ASP A 354 -2.76 8.44 -25.70
C ASP A 354 -1.46 8.75 -26.47
N ARG A 355 -0.59 9.59 -25.90
CA ARG A 355 0.72 9.91 -26.48
C ARG A 355 1.59 8.64 -26.54
N PRO A 356 2.42 8.45 -27.57
CA PRO A 356 3.22 7.23 -27.73
C PRO A 356 4.08 6.88 -26.52
N GLU A 357 4.70 7.86 -25.86
CA GLU A 357 5.49 7.67 -24.65
C GLU A 357 4.65 7.20 -23.45
N VAL A 358 3.39 7.62 -23.35
CA VAL A 358 2.47 7.20 -22.30
C VAL A 358 2.00 5.77 -22.54
N VAL A 359 1.65 5.45 -23.80
CA VAL A 359 1.30 4.08 -24.21
C VAL A 359 2.45 3.12 -23.94
N ALA A 360 3.69 3.50 -24.30
CA ALA A 360 4.86 2.67 -24.08
C ALA A 360 5.11 2.42 -22.57
N PHE A 361 5.00 3.46 -21.74
CA PHE A 361 5.21 3.31 -20.30
C PHE A 361 4.08 2.51 -19.64
N GLN A 362 2.82 2.70 -20.05
CA GLN A 362 1.71 1.89 -19.55
C GLN A 362 1.86 0.41 -19.96
N SER A 363 2.33 0.14 -21.19
CA SER A 363 2.64 -1.22 -21.64
C SER A 363 3.74 -1.87 -20.82
N TYR A 364 4.83 -1.13 -20.56
CA TYR A 364 5.90 -1.59 -19.67
C TYR A 364 5.36 -1.92 -18.26
N LEU A 365 4.57 -1.03 -17.65
CA LEU A 365 4.02 -1.24 -16.31
C LEU A 365 3.08 -2.47 -16.21
N SER A 366 2.54 -2.95 -17.31
CA SER A 366 1.70 -4.16 -17.35
C SER A 366 2.47 -5.45 -17.69
N SER A 367 3.76 -5.35 -17.97
CA SER A 367 4.59 -6.46 -18.43
C SER A 367 5.28 -7.23 -17.29
N PRO A 368 5.71 -8.49 -17.54
CA PRO A 368 6.58 -9.22 -16.63
C PRO A 368 7.92 -8.54 -16.39
N GLU A 369 8.46 -7.84 -17.40
CA GLU A 369 9.72 -7.12 -17.29
C GLU A 369 9.68 -6.07 -16.17
N TRP A 370 8.57 -5.33 -16.08
CA TRP A 370 8.40 -4.39 -14.98
C TRP A 370 8.16 -5.08 -13.64
N ALA A 371 7.31 -6.12 -13.59
CA ALA A 371 7.02 -6.84 -12.36
C ALA A 371 8.33 -7.40 -11.74
N ASN A 372 9.20 -7.97 -12.57
CA ASN A 372 10.49 -8.48 -12.14
C ASN A 372 11.47 -7.35 -11.75
N ALA A 373 11.53 -6.26 -12.54
CA ALA A 373 12.36 -5.10 -12.20
C ALA A 373 11.92 -4.45 -10.88
N LYS A 374 10.60 -4.40 -10.61
CA LYS A 374 10.06 -3.90 -9.34
C LYS A 374 10.46 -4.82 -8.18
N ALA A 375 10.30 -6.14 -8.32
CA ALA A 375 10.70 -7.11 -7.30
C ALA A 375 12.21 -7.08 -7.03
N GLU A 376 13.04 -6.86 -8.06
CA GLU A 376 14.50 -6.73 -7.90
C GLU A 376 14.92 -5.53 -7.05
N VAL A 377 14.22 -4.39 -7.17
CA VAL A 377 14.56 -3.17 -6.42
C VAL A 377 13.81 -3.08 -5.10
N THR A 378 12.66 -3.77 -4.97
CA THR A 378 11.88 -3.79 -3.74
C THR A 378 12.54 -4.69 -2.71
N GLY A 379 12.80 -4.14 -1.54
CA GLY A 379 13.26 -4.90 -0.38
C GLY A 379 12.13 -5.63 0.30
N GLN A 380 10.95 -4.97 0.38
CA GLN A 380 9.80 -5.43 1.15
C GLN A 380 8.54 -4.61 0.82
N GLY A 381 7.37 -5.18 1.08
CA GLY A 381 6.10 -4.46 1.05
C GLY A 381 5.38 -4.47 -0.30
N TRP A 382 5.85 -5.25 -1.28
CA TRP A 382 5.21 -5.29 -2.59
C TRP A 382 5.23 -6.69 -3.20
N ILE A 383 4.11 -7.08 -3.77
CA ILE A 383 3.94 -8.25 -4.63
C ILE A 383 3.09 -7.88 -5.85
N SER A 384 3.05 -8.73 -6.86
CA SER A 384 2.28 -8.50 -8.07
C SER A 384 1.29 -9.62 -8.35
N ALA A 385 0.16 -9.26 -8.95
CA ALA A 385 -0.78 -10.20 -9.56
C ALA A 385 -0.34 -10.66 -10.97
N ASN A 386 0.81 -10.20 -11.47
CA ASN A 386 1.34 -10.60 -12.78
C ASN A 386 1.91 -12.02 -12.71
N ASN A 387 1.35 -12.95 -13.48
CA ASN A 387 1.78 -14.36 -13.53
C ASN A 387 3.20 -14.55 -14.08
N GLY A 388 3.81 -13.52 -14.66
CA GLY A 388 5.20 -13.52 -15.11
C GLY A 388 6.21 -13.03 -14.06
N LEU A 389 5.75 -12.69 -12.84
CA LEU A 389 6.64 -12.42 -11.72
C LEU A 389 7.40 -13.69 -11.34
N ASP A 390 8.72 -13.60 -11.28
CA ASP A 390 9.56 -14.66 -10.75
C ASP A 390 9.54 -14.62 -9.20
N PRO A 391 8.95 -15.61 -8.53
CA PRO A 391 8.84 -15.61 -7.07
C PRO A 391 10.21 -15.68 -6.37
N GLU A 392 11.28 -16.11 -7.06
CA GLU A 392 12.64 -16.10 -6.49
C GLU A 392 13.18 -14.67 -6.27
N LEU A 393 12.56 -13.66 -6.90
CA LEU A 393 12.90 -12.24 -6.72
C LEU A 393 12.26 -11.61 -5.48
N ILE A 394 11.23 -12.25 -4.91
CA ILE A 394 10.58 -11.78 -3.68
C ILE A 394 11.53 -12.03 -2.50
N LYS A 395 12.02 -10.95 -1.88
CA LYS A 395 13.07 -11.02 -0.85
C LYS A 395 12.53 -11.11 0.57
N SER A 396 11.43 -10.43 0.82
CA SER A 396 10.84 -10.38 2.16
C SER A 396 10.10 -11.68 2.50
N PRO A 397 10.31 -12.25 3.71
CA PRO A 397 9.55 -13.41 4.18
C PRO A 397 8.04 -13.14 4.26
N ILE A 398 7.63 -11.90 4.57
CA ILE A 398 6.21 -11.51 4.61
C ILE A 398 5.61 -11.43 3.22
N ASP A 399 6.36 -10.92 2.24
CA ASP A 399 5.86 -10.88 0.85
C ASP A 399 5.82 -12.27 0.23
N GLN A 400 6.76 -13.16 0.58
CA GLN A 400 6.67 -14.58 0.22
C GLN A 400 5.43 -15.23 0.83
N LEU A 401 5.17 -15.00 2.13
CA LEU A 401 3.95 -15.48 2.78
C LEU A 401 2.69 -14.90 2.10
N ALA A 402 2.67 -13.61 1.79
CA ALA A 402 1.54 -12.98 1.10
C ALA A 402 1.32 -13.58 -0.30
N PHE A 403 2.40 -13.81 -1.05
CA PHE A 403 2.35 -14.45 -2.36
C PHE A 403 1.84 -15.90 -2.26
N ASP A 404 2.31 -16.66 -1.29
CA ASP A 404 1.88 -18.04 -1.06
C ASP A 404 0.38 -18.09 -0.72
N LEU A 405 -0.11 -17.19 0.15
CA LEU A 405 -1.53 -17.11 0.51
C LEU A 405 -2.42 -16.74 -0.68
N LEU A 406 -1.96 -15.82 -1.55
CA LEU A 406 -2.71 -15.41 -2.75
C LEU A 406 -2.76 -16.50 -3.82
N THR A 407 -1.78 -17.38 -3.87
CA THR A 407 -1.66 -18.45 -4.88
C THR A 407 -2.16 -19.81 -4.39
N ASP A 408 -2.46 -19.96 -3.09
CA ASP A 408 -3.00 -21.18 -2.50
C ASP A 408 -4.52 -21.24 -2.66
N GLU A 409 -5.01 -22.24 -3.40
CA GLU A 409 -6.44 -22.47 -3.67
C GLU A 409 -7.27 -22.80 -2.40
N GLU A 410 -6.63 -23.06 -1.26
CA GLU A 410 -7.32 -23.26 0.01
C GLU A 410 -7.86 -21.94 0.60
N TYR A 411 -7.27 -20.79 0.22
CA TYR A 411 -7.72 -19.48 0.64
C TYR A 411 -8.81 -18.92 -0.26
N THR A 412 -9.82 -18.32 0.35
CA THR A 412 -10.90 -17.64 -0.38
C THR A 412 -10.61 -16.16 -0.45
N PHE A 413 -9.97 -15.74 -1.54
CA PHE A 413 -9.64 -14.34 -1.77
C PHE A 413 -10.89 -13.50 -2.03
N ARG A 414 -10.91 -12.29 -1.47
CA ARG A 414 -11.81 -11.20 -1.87
C ARG A 414 -11.05 -9.89 -1.90
N PHE A 415 -11.34 -9.12 -2.94
CA PHE A 415 -10.83 -7.76 -3.05
C PHE A 415 -11.52 -6.87 -2.01
N ASP A 416 -10.79 -5.86 -1.51
CA ASP A 416 -11.28 -4.82 -0.60
C ASP A 416 -12.63 -4.27 -1.05
N GLY A 417 -13.63 -4.37 -0.19
CA GLY A 417 -15.01 -4.01 -0.52
C GLY A 417 -15.18 -2.52 -0.71
N SER A 418 -14.54 -1.72 0.14
CA SER A 418 -14.59 -0.26 0.04
C SER A 418 -14.01 0.23 -1.29
N ASP A 419 -12.96 -0.44 -1.77
CA ASP A 419 -12.31 -0.13 -3.05
C ASP A 419 -13.17 -0.53 -4.27
N LEU A 420 -14.04 -1.53 -4.12
CA LEU A 420 -14.98 -1.99 -5.16
C LEU A 420 -16.28 -1.17 -5.22
N MET A 421 -16.70 -0.61 -4.09
CA MET A 421 -17.94 0.17 -3.97
C MET A 421 -17.88 1.47 -4.80
N PRO A 422 -19.04 2.07 -5.15
CA PRO A 422 -19.04 3.41 -5.75
C PRO A 422 -18.21 4.39 -4.92
N GLY A 423 -17.39 5.24 -5.57
CA GLY A 423 -16.48 6.15 -4.86
C GLY A 423 -17.16 7.04 -3.81
N ALA A 424 -18.43 7.44 -4.04
CA ALA A 424 -19.20 8.20 -3.03
C ALA A 424 -19.45 7.40 -1.74
N VAL A 425 -19.45 6.10 -1.80
CA VAL A 425 -19.62 5.18 -0.65
C VAL A 425 -18.25 4.73 -0.16
N GLY A 426 -17.52 3.96 -0.94
CA GLY A 426 -16.27 3.32 -0.52
C GLY A 426 -15.24 4.31 -0.01
N THR A 427 -14.77 5.20 -0.88
CA THR A 427 -13.80 6.27 -0.52
C THR A 427 -14.44 7.51 0.10
N GLY A 428 -15.76 7.54 0.19
CA GLY A 428 -16.53 8.68 0.72
C GLY A 428 -17.12 8.42 2.10
N SER A 429 -18.38 7.99 2.13
CA SER A 429 -19.14 7.86 3.38
C SER A 429 -18.61 6.75 4.27
N PHE A 430 -18.14 5.64 3.73
CA PHE A 430 -17.65 4.52 4.51
C PHE A 430 -16.43 4.92 5.34
N TRP A 431 -15.41 5.53 4.72
CA TRP A 431 -14.26 6.05 5.46
C TRP A 431 -14.65 7.10 6.51
N THR A 432 -15.49 8.04 6.10
CA THR A 432 -15.91 9.14 6.98
C THR A 432 -16.72 8.66 8.19
N GLU A 433 -17.63 7.73 7.97
CA GLU A 433 -18.51 7.23 9.03
C GLU A 433 -17.79 6.27 9.97
N MET A 434 -16.87 5.42 9.47
CA MET A 434 -16.01 4.60 10.33
C MET A 434 -15.07 5.47 11.18
N THR A 435 -14.57 6.58 10.63
CA THR A 435 -13.82 7.57 11.40
C THR A 435 -14.68 8.19 12.51
N ALA A 436 -15.92 8.57 12.18
CA ALA A 436 -16.85 9.11 13.17
C ALA A 436 -17.28 8.09 14.22
N TRP A 437 -17.39 6.82 13.85
CA TRP A 437 -17.69 5.69 14.74
C TRP A 437 -16.65 5.56 15.86
N VAL A 438 -15.37 5.67 15.51
CA VAL A 438 -14.27 5.66 16.48
C VAL A 438 -14.17 6.99 17.24
N ALA A 439 -14.11 8.13 16.51
CA ALA A 439 -13.83 9.43 17.11
C ALA A 439 -14.94 9.94 18.05
N ASN A 440 -16.19 9.69 17.70
CA ASN A 440 -17.36 10.29 18.33
C ASN A 440 -18.24 9.28 19.07
N ASP A 441 -17.80 8.04 19.19
CA ASP A 441 -18.57 6.95 19.79
C ASP A 441 -19.99 6.82 19.18
N LYS A 442 -20.09 7.00 17.85
CA LYS A 442 -21.33 6.82 17.10
C LYS A 442 -21.77 5.36 17.19
N SER A 443 -23.08 5.09 17.26
CA SER A 443 -23.59 3.72 17.33
C SER A 443 -23.37 2.97 16.02
N ASP A 444 -23.27 1.65 16.07
CA ASP A 444 -23.08 0.78 14.90
C ASP A 444 -24.23 0.98 13.90
N GLU A 445 -25.49 1.01 14.38
CA GLU A 445 -26.66 1.23 13.55
C GLU A 445 -26.63 2.62 12.87
N ASP A 446 -26.31 3.71 13.61
CA ASP A 446 -26.29 5.06 13.05
C ASP A 446 -25.17 5.22 11.98
N VAL A 447 -24.05 4.51 12.10
CA VAL A 447 -22.97 4.53 11.10
C VAL A 447 -23.41 3.81 9.84
N LEU A 448 -23.88 2.58 9.95
CA LEU A 448 -24.28 1.78 8.80
C LEU A 448 -25.51 2.37 8.09
N ASP A 449 -26.47 2.94 8.83
CA ASP A 449 -27.61 3.69 8.26
C ASP A 449 -27.17 4.91 7.47
N ALA A 450 -26.13 5.64 7.94
CA ALA A 450 -25.60 6.80 7.24
C ALA A 450 -24.89 6.41 5.94
N ILE A 451 -24.15 5.29 5.95
CA ILE A 451 -23.49 4.76 4.76
C ILE A 451 -24.54 4.27 3.75
N GLU A 452 -25.55 3.50 4.20
CA GLU A 452 -26.66 3.06 3.36
C GLU A 452 -27.37 4.23 2.67
N ALA A 453 -27.66 5.31 3.44
CA ALA A 453 -28.32 6.51 2.91
C ALA A 453 -27.51 7.27 1.87
N SER A 454 -26.20 7.05 1.78
CA SER A 454 -25.31 7.68 0.80
C SER A 454 -25.20 6.91 -0.52
N TRP A 455 -25.73 5.69 -0.58
CA TRP A 455 -25.65 4.87 -1.78
C TRP A 455 -26.31 5.55 -2.96
N PRO A 456 -25.66 5.62 -4.15
CA PRO A 456 -26.24 6.27 -5.32
C PRO A 456 -27.57 5.63 -5.70
N THR A 457 -28.61 6.46 -5.84
CA THR A 457 -29.88 6.02 -6.42
C THR A 457 -29.70 5.88 -7.93
N SER A 458 -29.84 4.65 -8.46
CA SER A 458 -29.80 4.32 -9.88
C SER A 458 -30.85 5.07 -10.70
#